data_e068cd6d1b9391b11e4539d72a17129d
#
_entry.id   e068cd6d1b9391b11e4539d72a17129d
#
_cell.length_a   1.000
_cell.length_b   1.000
_cell.length_c   1.000
_cell.angle_alpha   90.00
_cell.angle_beta   90.00
_cell.angle_gamma   90.00
#
_symmetry.space_group_name_H-M   'P 1'
#
loop_
_entity.id
_entity.type
_entity.pdbx_description
1 polymer ?
#
loop_
_entity_poly.entity_id
_entity_poly.type
_entity_poly.pdbx_seq_one_letter_code
_entity_poly.pdbx_strand_id
1 'polypeptide(L)'
;MKKLLSFIIASAALSQIASAAYYAYKGTDSDLSNPDNYYILSDINANDVYSKVLYLYSSDYAGDNAAMRANCPEPSGGIAGKYSQATTAPSATDIIYFHDYRFATVEGETVTWGKETSLSYPINIKESITNGGMLIRGGSPSFLLGSSDSSSSTFAINTGTLKVGYVGANFYIAEGATQQRFEINVSGDVALRGGNSFNFGQWGAALDALTAKTFTVEGKMNAYVGRIETSGDFKMTTNATLSMFLDDSIFNCTGEDALIKVGGTFSKNENTQLYFDFNNVGYEEGIYGTFNIISADSLSGFNTSDSSNDISSSTLDSISSIFGEDAFLQWSGNNLQLVVVPEPSAFAAFLGLFAMAFAFRRKIK
;
A
#
# COMPACT_ATOMS: atom_id res chain seq x y z
N MET A 1 32.91 -42.05 48.09
CA MET A 1 31.87 -41.78 47.06
C MET A 1 31.85 -40.28 46.78
N LYS A 2 32.59 -39.81 45.75
CA LYS A 2 32.63 -38.44 45.37
C LYS A 2 31.58 -38.24 44.26
N LYS A 3 30.52 -37.47 44.54
CA LYS A 3 29.52 -37.07 43.54
C LYS A 3 30.13 -36.00 42.67
N LEU A 4 30.37 -36.32 41.41
CA LEU A 4 30.75 -35.38 40.38
C LEU A 4 29.49 -34.56 40.02
N LEU A 5 29.52 -33.29 40.38
CA LEU A 5 28.47 -32.33 39.93
C LEU A 5 28.87 -31.85 38.54
N SER A 6 28.24 -32.42 37.51
CA SER A 6 28.38 -31.91 36.16
C SER A 6 27.57 -30.61 36.04
N PHE A 7 28.27 -29.49 36.01
CA PHE A 7 27.70 -28.21 35.60
C PHE A 7 27.52 -28.26 34.08
N ILE A 8 26.29 -28.46 33.62
CA ILE A 8 25.91 -28.18 32.24
C ILE A 8 25.79 -26.67 32.15
N ILE A 9 26.82 -26.02 31.63
CA ILE A 9 26.70 -24.64 31.13
C ILE A 9 25.86 -24.72 29.87
N ALA A 10 24.56 -24.53 30.04
CA ALA A 10 23.71 -24.17 28.92
C ALA A 10 24.18 -22.79 28.43
N SER A 11 25.02 -22.78 27.42
CA SER A 11 25.25 -21.57 26.61
C SER A 11 23.92 -21.20 25.99
N ALA A 12 23.14 -20.38 26.70
CA ALA A 12 22.09 -19.62 26.08
C ALA A 12 22.80 -18.77 25.03
N ALA A 13 22.72 -19.21 23.79
CA ALA A 13 22.94 -18.32 22.67
C ALA A 13 21.87 -17.20 22.84
N LEU A 14 22.29 -16.10 23.45
CA LEU A 14 21.61 -14.84 23.30
C LEU A 14 21.64 -14.62 21.79
N SER A 15 20.55 -14.97 21.12
CA SER A 15 20.24 -14.39 19.83
C SER A 15 20.20 -12.88 20.12
N GLN A 16 21.30 -12.20 19.82
CA GLN A 16 21.22 -10.74 19.65
C GLN A 16 20.07 -10.57 18.66
N ILE A 17 18.96 -10.04 19.14
CA ILE A 17 17.96 -9.47 18.26
C ILE A 17 18.73 -8.37 17.55
N ALA A 18 19.20 -8.66 16.35
CA ALA A 18 19.86 -7.68 15.54
C ALA A 18 18.86 -6.52 15.41
N SER A 19 19.21 -5.39 16.02
CA SER A 19 18.39 -4.20 15.83
C SER A 19 18.37 -3.91 14.33
N ALA A 20 17.19 -3.63 13.78
CA ALA A 20 17.05 -3.26 12.38
C ALA A 20 18.09 -2.19 12.01
N ALA A 21 18.87 -2.45 10.99
CA ALA A 21 19.74 -1.44 10.43
C ALA A 21 18.94 -0.53 9.51
N TYR A 22 19.39 0.71 9.37
CA TYR A 22 18.76 1.69 8.51
C TYR A 22 19.64 1.92 7.28
N TYR A 23 19.07 1.79 6.10
CA TYR A 23 19.74 1.95 4.84
C TYR A 23 19.17 3.15 4.08
N ALA A 24 20.02 4.01 3.53
CA ALA A 24 19.62 5.03 2.57
C ALA A 24 19.90 4.54 1.15
N TYR A 25 18.89 4.48 0.31
CA TYR A 25 19.03 4.13 -1.10
C TYR A 25 19.64 5.31 -1.87
N LYS A 26 20.74 5.06 -2.60
CA LYS A 26 21.48 6.09 -3.35
C LYS A 26 21.02 6.26 -4.79
N GLY A 27 20.37 5.26 -5.36
CA GLY A 27 19.93 5.29 -6.73
C GLY A 27 21.04 5.25 -7.78
N THR A 28 22.16 4.56 -7.51
CA THR A 28 23.26 4.43 -8.49
C THR A 28 22.89 3.52 -9.65
N ASP A 29 22.11 2.48 -9.39
CA ASP A 29 21.42 1.65 -10.37
C ASP A 29 20.04 1.24 -9.81
N SER A 30 19.28 0.45 -10.55
CA SER A 30 17.94 0.06 -10.14
C SER A 30 17.89 -1.28 -9.39
N ASP A 31 19.03 -1.87 -9.04
CA ASP A 31 19.10 -3.17 -8.38
C ASP A 31 19.11 -3.03 -6.86
N LEU A 32 17.99 -3.37 -6.22
CA LEU A 32 17.88 -3.31 -4.75
C LEU A 32 18.70 -4.39 -4.03
N SER A 33 19.22 -5.39 -4.72
CA SER A 33 20.11 -6.41 -4.14
C SER A 33 21.58 -5.98 -4.14
N ASN A 34 21.93 -4.92 -4.88
CA ASN A 34 23.29 -4.41 -4.95
C ASN A 34 23.61 -3.53 -3.73
N PRO A 35 24.56 -3.95 -2.86
CA PRO A 35 24.94 -3.15 -1.68
C PRO A 35 25.52 -1.77 -2.03
N ASP A 36 26.08 -1.60 -3.24
CA ASP A 36 26.60 -0.32 -3.69
C ASP A 36 25.52 0.76 -3.83
N ASN A 37 24.24 0.35 -3.87
CA ASN A 37 23.11 1.26 -3.89
C ASN A 37 22.72 1.83 -2.53
N TYR A 38 23.46 1.50 -1.46
CA TYR A 38 23.05 1.89 -0.12
C TYR A 38 24.19 2.51 0.70
N TYR A 39 23.78 3.42 1.58
CA TYR A 39 24.51 3.76 2.77
C TYR A 39 23.84 3.16 3.98
N ILE A 40 24.62 2.62 4.92
CA ILE A 40 24.15 2.27 6.25
C ILE A 40 24.13 3.55 7.07
N LEU A 41 23.03 3.82 7.75
CA LEU A 41 22.83 5.00 8.56
C LEU A 41 22.99 4.68 10.04
N SER A 42 23.64 5.56 10.78
CA SER A 42 23.67 5.56 12.23
C SER A 42 23.22 6.91 12.78
N ASP A 43 22.84 6.95 14.04
CA ASP A 43 22.43 8.16 14.76
C ASP A 43 21.29 8.94 14.09
N ILE A 44 20.39 8.25 13.37
CA ILE A 44 19.21 8.87 12.80
C ILE A 44 18.03 8.87 13.78
N ASN A 45 17.21 9.90 13.72
CA ASN A 45 15.93 9.91 14.41
C ASN A 45 14.88 9.16 13.60
N ALA A 46 14.73 7.86 13.87
CA ALA A 46 13.78 7.00 13.18
C ALA A 46 12.31 7.43 13.34
N ASN A 47 12.00 8.26 14.34
CA ASN A 47 10.65 8.77 14.56
C ASN A 47 10.31 9.97 13.67
N ASP A 48 11.32 10.66 13.14
CA ASP A 48 11.10 11.79 12.23
C ASP A 48 10.94 11.30 10.78
N VAL A 49 9.92 10.52 10.55
CA VAL A 49 9.57 10.00 9.22
C VAL A 49 9.07 11.07 8.26
N TYR A 50 8.95 12.32 8.67
CA TYR A 50 8.29 13.37 7.87
C TYR A 50 9.18 14.55 7.50
N SER A 51 10.47 14.50 7.83
CA SER A 51 11.42 15.51 7.34
C SER A 51 11.64 15.39 5.83
N LYS A 52 11.97 16.48 5.15
CA LYS A 52 12.02 16.56 3.69
C LYS A 52 13.35 16.10 3.08
N VAL A 53 14.42 16.11 3.83
CA VAL A 53 15.77 15.78 3.35
C VAL A 53 16.52 15.02 4.43
N LEU A 54 17.28 14.00 4.01
CA LEU A 54 18.19 13.28 4.88
C LEU A 54 19.58 13.94 4.78
N TYR A 55 20.04 14.48 5.90
CA TYR A 55 21.39 15.06 5.99
C TYR A 55 22.35 13.99 6.50
N LEU A 56 23.25 13.53 5.63
CA LEU A 56 24.23 12.50 5.96
C LEU A 56 25.55 13.15 6.35
N TYR A 57 26.17 12.64 7.39
CA TYR A 57 27.47 13.04 7.86
C TYR A 57 28.50 11.99 7.50
N SER A 58 29.69 12.41 7.04
CA SER A 58 30.78 11.47 6.75
C SER A 58 31.10 10.60 7.97
N SER A 59 31.31 9.30 7.75
CA SER A 59 31.73 8.35 8.79
C SER A 59 33.09 8.71 9.40
N ASP A 60 33.92 9.46 8.67
CA ASP A 60 35.23 9.91 9.13
C ASP A 60 35.13 11.03 10.18
N TYR A 61 33.96 11.64 10.32
CA TYR A 61 33.66 12.55 11.40
C TYR A 61 33.44 11.74 12.68
N ALA A 62 34.52 11.23 13.24
CA ALA A 62 34.53 10.58 14.56
C ALA A 62 34.28 11.59 15.71
N GLY A 63 33.98 12.83 15.38
CA GLY A 63 33.68 13.90 16.29
C GLY A 63 32.32 13.72 16.97
N ASP A 64 32.23 14.38 18.07
CA ASP A 64 31.04 14.53 18.90
C ASP A 64 29.86 15.07 18.03
N ASN A 65 28.79 14.29 17.90
CA ASN A 65 27.57 14.70 17.24
C ASN A 65 27.00 16.01 17.79
N ALA A 66 27.23 16.29 19.07
CA ALA A 66 26.81 17.52 19.70
C ALA A 66 27.59 18.73 19.19
N ALA A 67 28.92 18.61 19.02
CA ALA A 67 29.74 19.66 18.46
C ALA A 67 29.39 19.92 16.99
N MET A 68 29.12 18.90 16.22
CA MET A 68 28.72 19.05 14.83
C MET A 68 27.34 19.71 14.69
N ARG A 69 26.36 19.29 15.49
CA ARG A 69 25.03 19.93 15.51
C ARG A 69 25.10 21.40 15.99
N ALA A 70 25.99 21.72 16.92
CA ALA A 70 26.17 23.09 17.38
C ALA A 70 26.78 24.01 16.30
N ASN A 71 27.67 23.45 15.48
CA ASN A 71 28.36 24.20 14.42
C ASN A 71 27.62 24.15 13.07
N CYS A 72 26.79 23.14 12.86
CA CYS A 72 25.96 22.99 11.66
C CYS A 72 24.55 22.64 12.08
N PRO A 73 23.73 23.64 12.44
CA PRO A 73 22.34 23.38 12.80
C PRO A 73 21.63 22.72 11.64
N GLU A 74 20.87 21.68 11.96
CA GLU A 74 20.03 20.98 10.96
C GLU A 74 19.15 22.00 10.26
N PRO A 75 19.15 22.05 8.93
CA PRO A 75 18.19 22.86 8.21
C PRO A 75 16.77 22.41 8.60
N SER A 76 15.90 23.37 8.80
CA SER A 76 14.50 23.10 9.17
C SER A 76 13.87 22.04 8.26
N GLY A 77 13.49 20.90 8.81
CA GLY A 77 12.79 19.81 8.12
C GLY A 77 13.67 18.68 7.57
N GLY A 78 14.95 18.57 7.99
CA GLY A 78 15.82 17.43 7.63
C GLY A 78 15.99 16.40 8.75
N ILE A 79 16.47 15.21 8.40
CA ILE A 79 16.97 14.18 9.33
C ILE A 79 18.49 14.17 9.27
N ALA A 80 19.15 14.35 10.42
CA ALA A 80 20.60 14.21 10.51
C ALA A 80 20.98 12.75 10.80
N GLY A 81 22.06 12.28 10.17
CA GLY A 81 22.59 10.94 10.41
C GLY A 81 24.05 10.83 9.97
N LYS A 82 24.76 9.86 10.53
CA LYS A 82 26.04 9.40 10.01
C LYS A 82 25.83 8.28 9.02
N TYR A 83 26.72 8.15 8.07
CA TYR A 83 26.65 7.11 7.04
C TYR A 83 27.98 6.44 6.77
N SER A 84 27.90 5.20 6.35
CA SER A 84 29.01 4.45 5.75
C SER A 84 28.52 3.69 4.53
N GLN A 85 29.42 3.39 3.58
CA GLN A 85 29.06 2.54 2.44
C GLN A 85 28.59 1.17 2.94
N ALA A 86 27.46 0.71 2.45
CA ALA A 86 26.99 -0.63 2.75
C ALA A 86 27.90 -1.67 2.10
N THR A 87 28.16 -2.76 2.80
CA THR A 87 28.89 -3.93 2.31
C THR A 87 27.96 -5.11 2.04
N THR A 88 26.73 -5.03 2.47
CA THR A 88 25.64 -6.01 2.24
C THR A 88 24.37 -5.26 1.89
N ALA A 89 23.52 -5.87 1.08
CA ALA A 89 22.17 -5.37 0.84
C ALA A 89 21.31 -5.47 2.11
N PRO A 90 20.23 -4.67 2.23
CA PRO A 90 19.31 -4.75 3.35
C PRO A 90 18.73 -6.16 3.53
N SER A 91 18.64 -6.60 4.77
CA SER A 91 18.03 -7.87 5.15
C SER A 91 16.52 -7.74 5.41
N ALA A 92 15.88 -8.87 5.70
CA ALA A 92 14.44 -8.92 5.97
C ALA A 92 13.98 -8.10 7.19
N THR A 93 14.89 -7.68 8.06
CA THR A 93 14.58 -6.89 9.25
C THR A 93 14.98 -5.41 9.11
N ASP A 94 15.73 -5.07 8.07
CA ASP A 94 16.28 -3.74 7.89
C ASP A 94 15.27 -2.77 7.27
N ILE A 95 15.47 -1.48 7.55
CA ILE A 95 14.60 -0.41 7.08
C ILE A 95 15.31 0.36 5.95
N ILE A 96 14.62 0.54 4.84
CA ILE A 96 15.13 1.24 3.67
C ILE A 96 14.49 2.62 3.56
N TYR A 97 15.33 3.65 3.52
CA TYR A 97 14.93 5.02 3.21
C TYR A 97 15.10 5.27 1.71
N PHE A 98 14.01 5.62 1.05
CA PHE A 98 14.00 6.22 -0.28
C PHE A 98 13.81 7.72 -0.11
N HIS A 99 14.90 8.48 -0.27
CA HIS A 99 14.95 9.86 0.19
C HIS A 99 15.95 10.68 -0.61
N ASP A 100 15.63 11.95 -0.88
CA ASP A 100 16.63 12.91 -1.31
C ASP A 100 17.55 13.22 -0.13
N TYR A 101 18.84 13.31 -0.36
CA TYR A 101 19.82 13.50 0.70
C TYR A 101 20.90 14.52 0.34
N ARG A 102 21.50 15.10 1.38
CA ARG A 102 22.70 15.94 1.27
C ARG A 102 23.82 15.34 2.10
N PHE A 103 25.01 15.41 1.53
CA PHE A 103 26.23 15.06 2.24
C PHE A 103 26.79 16.26 2.97
N ALA A 104 27.35 16.05 4.16
CA ALA A 104 28.16 17.00 4.84
C ALA A 104 29.65 16.61 4.74
N THR A 105 30.50 17.52 4.35
CA THR A 105 31.95 17.37 4.47
C THR A 105 32.43 18.25 5.62
N VAL A 106 33.19 17.66 6.51
CA VAL A 106 33.71 18.35 7.69
C VAL A 106 35.23 18.45 7.59
N GLU A 107 35.76 19.69 7.62
CA GLU A 107 37.18 19.99 7.67
C GLU A 107 37.45 20.87 8.89
N GLY A 108 38.01 20.26 9.93
CA GLY A 108 38.19 20.93 11.23
C GLY A 108 36.84 21.31 11.84
N GLU A 109 36.64 22.63 12.08
CA GLU A 109 35.39 23.17 12.60
C GLU A 109 34.38 23.57 11.49
N THR A 110 34.79 23.46 10.23
CA THR A 110 33.97 23.89 9.10
C THR A 110 33.17 22.74 8.56
N VAL A 111 31.85 22.92 8.46
CA VAL A 111 30.94 21.97 7.82
C VAL A 111 30.45 22.57 6.50
N THR A 112 30.71 21.86 5.41
CA THR A 112 30.22 22.23 4.08
C THR A 112 29.19 21.23 3.63
N TRP A 113 27.97 21.67 3.36
CA TRP A 113 26.90 20.86 2.81
C TRP A 113 27.05 20.73 1.30
N GLY A 114 27.09 19.49 0.82
CA GLY A 114 27.06 19.19 -0.60
C GLY A 114 25.71 19.51 -1.24
N LYS A 115 25.66 19.36 -2.55
CA LYS A 115 24.40 19.49 -3.30
C LYS A 115 23.42 18.39 -2.88
N GLU A 116 22.16 18.74 -2.81
CA GLU A 116 21.08 17.78 -2.68
C GLU A 116 21.10 16.77 -3.83
N THR A 117 21.02 15.50 -3.50
CA THR A 117 20.98 14.42 -4.47
C THR A 117 19.57 13.92 -4.56
N SER A 118 18.96 14.08 -5.73
CA SER A 118 17.67 13.51 -6.05
C SER A 118 17.86 12.05 -6.46
N LEU A 119 16.96 11.18 -6.01
CA LEU A 119 16.96 9.79 -6.43
C LEU A 119 16.63 9.67 -7.92
N SER A 120 17.34 8.79 -8.61
CA SER A 120 16.99 8.42 -9.98
C SER A 120 15.81 7.47 -10.01
N TYR A 121 14.86 7.72 -10.89
CA TYR A 121 13.69 6.87 -11.06
C TYR A 121 13.52 6.45 -12.53
N PRO A 122 12.91 5.32 -12.84
CA PRO A 122 12.25 4.36 -11.94
C PRO A 122 13.22 3.43 -11.19
N ILE A 123 12.76 2.90 -10.05
CA ILE A 123 13.43 1.85 -9.29
C ILE A 123 12.83 0.51 -9.73
N ASN A 124 13.63 -0.33 -10.39
CA ASN A 124 13.17 -1.63 -10.86
C ASN A 124 13.36 -2.67 -9.75
N ILE A 125 12.29 -3.29 -9.32
CA ILE A 125 12.30 -4.39 -8.35
C ILE A 125 12.02 -5.68 -9.13
N LYS A 126 13.11 -6.37 -9.54
CA LYS A 126 13.02 -7.52 -10.44
C LYS A 126 12.72 -8.84 -9.75
N GLU A 127 12.87 -8.90 -8.45
CA GLU A 127 12.64 -10.08 -7.61
C GLU A 127 11.78 -9.70 -6.42
N SER A 128 11.08 -10.66 -5.85
CA SER A 128 10.36 -10.44 -4.59
C SER A 128 11.32 -10.01 -3.50
N ILE A 129 10.95 -8.98 -2.74
CA ILE A 129 11.78 -8.43 -1.68
C ILE A 129 11.11 -8.62 -0.32
N THR A 130 11.95 -8.75 0.71
CA THR A 130 11.51 -8.74 2.10
C THR A 130 12.41 -7.81 2.90
N ASN A 131 11.80 -6.87 3.65
CA ASN A 131 12.52 -5.94 4.53
C ASN A 131 11.69 -5.55 5.75
N GLY A 132 12.31 -4.93 6.73
CA GLY A 132 11.66 -4.47 7.96
C GLY A 132 10.84 -3.20 7.79
N GLY A 133 11.07 -2.43 6.71
CA GLY A 133 10.30 -1.23 6.41
C GLY A 133 10.79 -0.49 5.18
N MET A 134 9.85 0.18 4.52
CA MET A 134 10.11 1.12 3.42
C MET A 134 9.62 2.50 3.85
N LEU A 135 10.53 3.47 3.91
CA LEU A 135 10.27 4.85 4.29
C LEU A 135 10.57 5.74 3.08
N ILE A 136 9.53 6.29 2.47
CA ILE A 136 9.62 7.05 1.22
C ILE A 136 9.36 8.52 1.53
N ARG A 137 10.29 9.43 1.21
CA ARG A 137 10.25 10.81 1.69
C ARG A 137 10.70 11.86 0.70
N GLY A 138 11.26 11.48 -0.41
CA GLY A 138 11.75 12.42 -1.42
C GLY A 138 11.51 11.90 -2.82
N GLY A 139 11.52 12.80 -3.80
CA GLY A 139 11.58 12.51 -5.23
C GLY A 139 10.34 11.88 -5.87
N SER A 140 9.28 11.55 -5.13
CA SER A 140 8.09 10.87 -5.69
C SER A 140 8.44 9.62 -6.51
N PRO A 141 9.04 8.59 -5.89
CA PRO A 141 9.57 7.44 -6.61
C PRO A 141 8.50 6.63 -7.35
N SER A 142 8.91 6.07 -8.47
CA SER A 142 8.18 5.02 -9.17
C SER A 142 8.93 3.70 -9.01
N PHE A 143 8.29 2.74 -8.39
CA PHE A 143 8.76 1.37 -8.27
C PHE A 143 8.13 0.56 -9.40
N LEU A 144 8.97 -0.05 -10.24
CA LEU A 144 8.52 -0.96 -11.30
C LEU A 144 8.71 -2.39 -10.82
N LEU A 145 7.60 -3.10 -10.63
CA LEU A 145 7.52 -4.40 -10.01
C LEU A 145 7.54 -5.51 -11.04
N GLY A 146 8.39 -6.51 -10.81
CA GLY A 146 8.46 -7.69 -11.65
C GLY A 146 9.53 -7.65 -12.73
N SER A 147 9.64 -8.74 -13.49
CA SER A 147 10.63 -8.92 -14.54
C SER A 147 10.07 -9.79 -15.66
N SER A 148 10.46 -9.49 -16.90
CA SER A 148 10.19 -10.34 -18.07
C SER A 148 10.90 -11.69 -17.98
N ASP A 149 11.98 -11.78 -17.22
CA ASP A 149 12.84 -12.96 -17.14
C ASP A 149 12.49 -13.85 -15.92
N SER A 150 11.52 -13.43 -15.10
CA SER A 150 11.13 -14.18 -13.92
C SER A 150 10.29 -15.42 -14.27
N SER A 151 10.65 -16.56 -13.68
CA SER A 151 9.83 -17.78 -13.71
C SER A 151 8.87 -17.88 -12.50
N SER A 152 8.86 -16.90 -11.62
CA SER A 152 8.01 -16.88 -10.43
C SER A 152 6.54 -16.72 -10.83
N SER A 153 5.65 -17.47 -10.17
CA SER A 153 4.21 -17.29 -10.29
C SER A 153 3.68 -16.11 -9.46
N THR A 154 4.45 -15.65 -8.50
CA THR A 154 4.07 -14.55 -7.61
C THR A 154 5.26 -13.63 -7.38
N PHE A 155 5.03 -12.34 -7.51
CA PHE A 155 5.95 -11.29 -7.12
C PHE A 155 5.38 -10.61 -5.88
N ALA A 156 6.19 -10.47 -4.83
CA ALA A 156 5.73 -9.84 -3.60
C ALA A 156 6.75 -8.83 -3.04
N ILE A 157 6.24 -7.67 -2.62
CA ILE A 157 6.94 -6.80 -1.69
C ILE A 157 6.43 -7.13 -0.29
N ASN A 158 7.27 -7.78 0.52
CA ASN A 158 6.98 -8.06 1.92
C ASN A 158 7.76 -7.06 2.77
N THR A 159 7.05 -6.21 3.51
CA THR A 159 7.68 -5.17 4.33
C THR A 159 7.05 -5.09 5.71
N GLY A 160 7.84 -4.75 6.72
CA GLY A 160 7.35 -4.57 8.08
C GLY A 160 6.47 -3.33 8.20
N THR A 161 6.81 -2.24 7.50
CA THR A 161 6.03 -1.01 7.45
C THR A 161 6.21 -0.30 6.11
N LEU A 162 5.19 0.41 5.65
CA LEU A 162 5.26 1.28 4.47
C LEU A 162 4.80 2.68 4.86
N LYS A 163 5.73 3.63 4.89
CA LYS A 163 5.42 5.02 5.22
C LYS A 163 5.87 5.94 4.11
N VAL A 164 4.94 6.72 3.58
CA VAL A 164 5.19 7.74 2.56
C VAL A 164 4.83 9.09 3.14
N GLY A 165 5.77 10.02 3.15
CA GLY A 165 5.58 11.35 3.75
C GLY A 165 5.81 12.49 2.77
N TYR A 166 4.81 13.34 2.57
CA TYR A 166 4.84 14.59 1.80
C TYR A 166 5.25 14.50 0.31
N VAL A 167 5.41 13.30 -0.21
CA VAL A 167 5.71 13.03 -1.63
C VAL A 167 4.71 12.01 -2.14
N GLY A 168 4.57 11.90 -3.45
CA GLY A 168 3.87 10.77 -4.07
C GLY A 168 4.73 9.52 -4.07
N ALA A 169 4.11 8.39 -4.30
CA ALA A 169 4.81 7.14 -4.60
C ALA A 169 3.97 6.31 -5.58
N ASN A 170 4.63 5.66 -6.49
CA ASN A 170 4.00 4.82 -7.50
C ASN A 170 4.56 3.41 -7.39
N PHE A 171 3.67 2.43 -7.34
CA PHE A 171 4.00 1.01 -7.38
C PHE A 171 3.34 0.43 -8.62
N TYR A 172 4.06 0.40 -9.73
CA TYR A 172 3.57 -0.04 -11.03
C TYR A 172 4.16 -1.39 -11.40
N ILE A 173 3.44 -2.15 -12.21
CA ILE A 173 3.96 -3.39 -12.77
C ILE A 173 4.87 -3.05 -13.95
N ALA A 174 6.06 -3.63 -13.99
CA ALA A 174 7.03 -3.41 -15.06
C ALA A 174 6.49 -3.94 -16.40
N GLU A 175 6.79 -3.22 -17.49
CA GLU A 175 6.42 -3.65 -18.83
C GLU A 175 7.05 -5.02 -19.14
N GLY A 176 6.25 -5.93 -19.66
CA GLY A 176 6.68 -7.29 -19.99
C GLY A 176 6.92 -8.21 -18.79
N ALA A 177 6.55 -7.78 -17.57
CA ALA A 177 6.61 -8.69 -16.41
C ALA A 177 5.69 -9.89 -16.61
N THR A 178 6.22 -11.09 -16.34
CA THR A 178 5.56 -12.38 -16.62
C THR A 178 5.00 -13.07 -15.38
N GLN A 179 5.16 -12.46 -14.20
CA GLN A 179 4.55 -12.94 -12.97
C GLN A 179 3.02 -12.98 -13.14
N GLN A 180 2.39 -14.01 -12.58
CA GLN A 180 0.94 -14.15 -12.64
C GLN A 180 0.23 -13.34 -11.54
N ARG A 181 0.93 -13.06 -10.44
CA ARG A 181 0.39 -12.34 -9.29
C ARG A 181 1.39 -11.31 -8.78
N PHE A 182 0.85 -10.15 -8.39
CA PHE A 182 1.62 -9.05 -7.81
C PHE A 182 1.01 -8.62 -6.49
N GLU A 183 1.78 -8.69 -5.41
CA GLU A 183 1.29 -8.43 -4.07
C GLU A 183 2.20 -7.44 -3.32
N ILE A 184 1.59 -6.57 -2.52
CA ILE A 184 2.30 -5.75 -1.52
C ILE A 184 1.76 -6.13 -0.15
N ASN A 185 2.60 -6.76 0.65
CA ASN A 185 2.25 -7.29 1.96
C ASN A 185 2.99 -6.52 3.05
N VAL A 186 2.25 -5.75 3.85
CA VAL A 186 2.78 -4.97 4.95
C VAL A 186 2.36 -5.60 6.27
N SER A 187 3.29 -6.21 6.99
CA SER A 187 2.96 -6.89 8.25
C SER A 187 2.59 -5.94 9.40
N GLY A 188 2.92 -4.66 9.29
CA GLY A 188 2.59 -3.59 10.21
C GLY A 188 1.75 -2.50 9.54
N ASP A 189 2.14 -1.26 9.76
CA ASP A 189 1.33 -0.10 9.38
C ASP A 189 1.69 0.44 8.00
N VAL A 190 0.66 0.79 7.22
CA VAL A 190 0.76 1.67 6.07
C VAL A 190 0.33 3.08 6.47
N ALA A 191 1.17 4.07 6.21
CA ALA A 191 0.87 5.48 6.43
C ALA A 191 1.23 6.32 5.20
N LEU A 192 0.21 6.82 4.51
CA LEU A 192 0.33 7.64 3.31
C LEU A 192 -0.03 9.08 3.67
N ARG A 193 0.98 9.95 3.81
CA ARG A 193 0.81 11.32 4.30
C ARG A 193 1.13 12.38 3.26
N GLY A 194 0.30 13.41 3.23
CA GLY A 194 0.47 14.59 2.39
C GLY A 194 -0.52 14.67 1.24
N GLY A 195 -0.55 15.80 0.53
CA GLY A 195 -1.50 16.11 -0.54
C GLY A 195 -1.20 15.46 -1.89
N ASN A 196 -0.17 14.63 -2.00
CA ASN A 196 0.25 14.00 -3.25
C ASN A 196 -0.47 12.67 -3.49
N SER A 197 -0.34 12.16 -4.71
CA SER A 197 -0.98 10.90 -5.10
C SER A 197 -0.08 9.70 -4.77
N PHE A 198 -0.70 8.64 -4.27
CA PHE A 198 -0.10 7.34 -4.03
C PHE A 198 -0.80 6.35 -4.96
N ASN A 199 -0.04 5.78 -5.90
CA ASN A 199 -0.59 4.90 -6.92
C ASN A 199 -0.12 3.47 -6.67
N PHE A 200 -1.07 2.56 -6.52
CA PHE A 200 -0.87 1.12 -6.38
C PHE A 200 -1.46 0.43 -7.60
N GLY A 201 -0.61 -0.16 -8.44
CA GLY A 201 -1.00 -0.63 -9.76
C GLY A 201 -1.20 0.51 -10.76
N GLN A 202 -1.60 0.17 -11.96
CA GLN A 202 -1.86 1.11 -13.05
C GLN A 202 -2.93 0.56 -13.98
N TRP A 203 -3.46 1.43 -14.86
CA TRP A 203 -4.42 1.02 -15.89
C TRP A 203 -3.89 -0.17 -16.70
N GLY A 204 -4.67 -1.25 -16.76
CA GLY A 204 -4.31 -2.46 -17.48
C GLY A 204 -3.29 -3.38 -16.78
N ALA A 205 -2.81 -3.01 -15.58
CA ALA A 205 -1.85 -3.79 -14.81
C ALA A 205 -2.09 -3.61 -13.30
N ALA A 206 -3.13 -4.26 -12.79
CA ALA A 206 -3.51 -4.19 -11.37
C ALA A 206 -2.64 -5.09 -10.50
N LEU A 207 -2.42 -4.67 -9.25
CA LEU A 207 -1.92 -5.56 -8.20
C LEU A 207 -3.03 -6.54 -7.79
N ASP A 208 -2.68 -7.77 -7.46
CA ASP A 208 -3.66 -8.76 -6.95
C ASP A 208 -4.11 -8.42 -5.54
N ALA A 209 -3.16 -8.01 -4.68
CA ALA A 209 -3.45 -7.70 -3.30
C ALA A 209 -2.54 -6.61 -2.72
N LEU A 210 -3.14 -5.82 -1.83
CA LEU A 210 -2.46 -4.89 -0.94
C LEU A 210 -2.92 -5.19 0.49
N THR A 211 -2.05 -5.75 1.31
CA THR A 211 -2.39 -6.17 2.68
C THR A 211 -1.62 -5.36 3.72
N ALA A 212 -2.24 -5.06 4.86
CA ALA A 212 -1.59 -4.38 5.97
C ALA A 212 -2.22 -4.77 7.33
N LYS A 213 -1.52 -4.46 8.41
CA LYS A 213 -2.14 -4.51 9.75
C LYS A 213 -3.08 -3.32 9.91
N THR A 214 -2.61 -2.10 9.65
CA THR A 214 -3.44 -0.89 9.64
C THR A 214 -3.13 -0.03 8.42
N PHE A 215 -4.09 0.78 8.02
CA PHE A 215 -3.97 1.73 6.92
C PHE A 215 -4.34 3.14 7.38
N THR A 216 -3.50 4.12 7.11
CA THR A 216 -3.81 5.54 7.29
C THR A 216 -3.53 6.29 6.01
N VAL A 217 -4.55 6.95 5.47
CA VAL A 217 -4.49 7.74 4.25
C VAL A 217 -4.76 9.20 4.57
N GLU A 218 -3.80 10.07 4.29
CA GLU A 218 -3.92 11.54 4.45
C GLU A 218 -3.84 12.29 3.10
N GLY A 219 -3.65 11.57 1.99
CA GLY A 219 -3.55 12.11 0.64
C GLY A 219 -4.49 11.41 -0.33
N LYS A 220 -4.12 11.42 -1.61
CA LYS A 220 -4.88 10.77 -2.68
C LYS A 220 -4.33 9.38 -2.91
N MET A 221 -5.10 8.35 -2.59
CA MET A 221 -4.77 6.96 -2.89
C MET A 221 -5.55 6.51 -4.13
N ASN A 222 -4.81 6.13 -5.17
CA ASN A 222 -5.36 5.50 -6.37
C ASN A 222 -4.96 4.03 -6.37
N ALA A 223 -5.93 3.15 -6.34
CA ALA A 223 -5.72 1.72 -6.22
C ALA A 223 -6.29 0.96 -7.44
N TYR A 224 -5.37 0.47 -8.28
CA TYR A 224 -5.64 -0.58 -9.27
C TYR A 224 -5.24 -1.90 -8.61
N VAL A 225 -6.11 -2.40 -7.77
CA VAL A 225 -5.82 -3.54 -6.88
C VAL A 225 -7.04 -4.44 -6.81
N GLY A 226 -6.85 -5.73 -7.02
CA GLY A 226 -7.92 -6.71 -6.91
C GLY A 226 -8.49 -6.81 -5.49
N ARG A 227 -7.64 -6.61 -4.45
CA ARG A 227 -8.09 -6.60 -3.06
C ARG A 227 -7.21 -5.75 -2.16
N ILE A 228 -7.84 -4.98 -1.27
CA ILE A 228 -7.20 -4.32 -0.12
C ILE A 228 -7.68 -5.02 1.15
N GLU A 229 -6.75 -5.46 1.99
CA GLU A 229 -7.09 -6.16 3.22
C GLU A 229 -6.29 -5.61 4.41
N THR A 230 -6.99 -5.29 5.51
CA THR A 230 -6.36 -4.93 6.77
C THR A 230 -6.87 -5.82 7.89
N SER A 231 -5.96 -6.26 8.75
CA SER A 231 -6.36 -7.01 9.96
C SER A 231 -6.83 -6.11 11.11
N GLY A 232 -6.58 -4.82 11.03
CA GLY A 232 -7.02 -3.78 11.97
C GLY A 232 -7.68 -2.64 11.23
N ASP A 233 -7.46 -1.40 11.70
CA ASP A 233 -8.18 -0.22 11.22
C ASP A 233 -7.71 0.28 9.85
N PHE A 234 -8.67 0.82 9.08
CA PHE A 234 -8.42 1.64 7.89
C PHE A 234 -8.95 3.05 8.15
N LYS A 235 -8.07 4.04 8.12
CA LYS A 235 -8.39 5.43 8.44
C LYS A 235 -8.11 6.37 7.28
N MET A 236 -9.10 7.13 6.89
CA MET A 236 -9.00 8.26 5.96
C MET A 236 -9.13 9.57 6.74
N THR A 237 -8.15 10.46 6.61
CA THR A 237 -8.18 11.77 7.29
C THR A 237 -8.88 12.83 6.46
N THR A 238 -8.94 14.06 6.97
CA THR A 238 -9.79 15.17 6.45
C THR A 238 -9.61 15.46 4.95
N ASN A 239 -8.41 15.26 4.38
CA ASN A 239 -8.13 15.57 2.97
C ASN A 239 -7.85 14.29 2.16
N ALA A 240 -8.12 13.14 2.73
CA ALA A 240 -7.89 11.89 2.06
C ALA A 240 -8.92 11.65 0.95
N THR A 241 -8.47 11.04 -0.13
CA THR A 241 -9.36 10.43 -1.12
C THR A 241 -8.89 9.01 -1.38
N LEU A 242 -9.85 8.12 -1.57
CA LEU A 242 -9.62 6.76 -2.04
C LEU A 242 -10.33 6.61 -3.38
N SER A 243 -9.54 6.40 -4.43
CA SER A 243 -10.04 6.04 -5.76
C SER A 243 -9.65 4.60 -6.02
N MET A 244 -10.63 3.74 -6.22
CA MET A 244 -10.43 2.33 -6.53
C MET A 244 -10.94 2.03 -7.94
N PHE A 245 -10.08 1.42 -8.75
CA PHE A 245 -10.37 1.04 -10.13
C PHE A 245 -10.73 -0.44 -10.15
N LEU A 246 -11.97 -0.73 -10.53
CA LEU A 246 -12.56 -2.05 -10.41
C LEU A 246 -12.48 -2.79 -11.75
N ASP A 247 -12.42 -4.10 -11.66
CA ASP A 247 -12.53 -5.05 -12.75
C ASP A 247 -13.53 -6.16 -12.41
N ASP A 248 -13.58 -7.19 -13.21
CA ASP A 248 -14.52 -8.32 -13.05
C ASP A 248 -14.33 -9.10 -11.73
N SER A 249 -13.26 -8.87 -10.99
CA SER A 249 -13.04 -9.48 -9.67
C SER A 249 -14.12 -9.11 -8.66
N ILE A 250 -14.84 -7.97 -8.86
CA ILE A 250 -15.99 -7.58 -8.04
C ILE A 250 -17.06 -8.67 -7.96
N PHE A 251 -17.28 -9.40 -9.04
CA PHE A 251 -18.30 -10.45 -9.09
C PHE A 251 -17.96 -11.69 -8.23
N ASN A 252 -16.72 -11.81 -7.78
CA ASN A 252 -16.29 -12.84 -6.85
C ASN A 252 -16.48 -12.42 -5.38
N CYS A 253 -16.76 -11.14 -5.12
CA CYS A 253 -16.89 -10.57 -3.77
C CYS A 253 -18.29 -10.80 -3.20
N THR A 254 -18.58 -12.04 -2.82
CA THR A 254 -19.88 -12.46 -2.25
C THR A 254 -19.69 -13.05 -0.85
N GLY A 255 -20.75 -13.08 -0.05
CA GLY A 255 -20.69 -13.62 1.31
C GLY A 255 -19.82 -12.80 2.23
N GLU A 256 -18.68 -13.35 2.66
CA GLU A 256 -17.70 -12.67 3.54
C GLU A 256 -16.53 -12.03 2.77
N ASP A 257 -16.46 -12.21 1.46
CA ASP A 257 -15.43 -11.61 0.62
C ASP A 257 -15.83 -10.19 0.20
N ALA A 258 -14.83 -9.30 0.13
CA ALA A 258 -14.99 -7.91 -0.31
C ALA A 258 -13.71 -7.42 -0.99
N LEU A 259 -13.82 -6.39 -1.84
CA LEU A 259 -12.65 -5.75 -2.45
C LEU A 259 -11.81 -5.00 -1.42
N ILE A 260 -12.47 -4.37 -0.45
CA ILE A 260 -11.82 -3.73 0.70
C ILE A 260 -12.32 -4.43 1.95
N LYS A 261 -11.45 -5.22 2.59
CA LYS A 261 -11.76 -5.95 3.81
C LYS A 261 -11.00 -5.35 4.99
N VAL A 262 -11.73 -4.90 6.01
CA VAL A 262 -11.17 -4.22 7.17
C VAL A 262 -11.55 -5.01 8.44
N GLY A 263 -10.57 -5.67 9.05
CA GLY A 263 -10.75 -6.44 10.29
C GLY A 263 -10.82 -5.58 11.56
N GLY A 264 -11.09 -4.30 11.42
CA GLY A 264 -11.27 -3.32 12.49
C GLY A 264 -12.24 -2.23 12.05
N THR A 265 -11.95 -0.97 12.41
CA THR A 265 -12.79 0.16 12.04
C THR A 265 -12.35 0.75 10.70
N PHE A 266 -13.27 0.83 9.74
CA PHE A 266 -13.09 1.72 8.60
C PHE A 266 -13.63 3.10 8.98
N SER A 267 -12.76 4.09 8.99
CA SER A 267 -13.12 5.46 9.39
C SER A 267 -12.77 6.48 8.32
N LYS A 268 -13.63 7.48 8.13
CA LYS A 268 -13.39 8.63 7.28
C LYS A 268 -13.90 9.91 7.94
N ASN A 269 -13.43 11.06 7.43
CA ASN A 269 -14.05 12.33 7.75
C ASN A 269 -15.42 12.41 7.03
N GLU A 270 -16.40 13.04 7.64
CA GLU A 270 -17.78 13.15 7.13
C GLU A 270 -17.87 13.70 5.70
N ASN A 271 -16.98 14.62 5.31
CA ASN A 271 -16.96 15.22 3.97
C ASN A 271 -16.10 14.47 2.96
N THR A 272 -15.48 13.36 3.34
CA THR A 272 -14.65 12.55 2.44
C THR A 272 -15.54 11.59 1.66
N GLN A 273 -15.40 11.60 0.33
CA GLN A 273 -16.10 10.67 -0.55
C GLN A 273 -15.15 9.59 -1.08
N LEU A 274 -15.71 8.40 -1.28
CA LEU A 274 -15.06 7.29 -1.96
C LEU A 274 -15.37 7.36 -3.45
N TYR A 275 -14.38 7.04 -4.26
CA TYR A 275 -14.52 6.95 -5.71
C TYR A 275 -14.25 5.52 -6.15
N PHE A 276 -15.20 4.90 -6.83
CA PHE A 276 -15.06 3.60 -7.46
C PHE A 276 -15.26 3.74 -8.96
N ASP A 277 -14.27 3.35 -9.74
CA ASP A 277 -14.31 3.39 -11.19
C ASP A 277 -14.64 1.98 -11.72
N PHE A 278 -15.81 1.85 -12.33
CA PHE A 278 -16.30 0.60 -12.88
C PHE A 278 -16.02 0.46 -14.40
N ASN A 279 -15.29 1.39 -15.01
CA ASN A 279 -15.10 1.41 -16.48
C ASN A 279 -14.39 0.15 -17.03
N ASN A 280 -13.70 -0.60 -16.19
CA ASN A 280 -13.03 -1.87 -16.56
C ASN A 280 -13.83 -3.11 -16.20
N VAL A 281 -15.03 -2.95 -15.67
CA VAL A 281 -15.90 -4.08 -15.34
C VAL A 281 -16.60 -4.52 -16.63
N GLY A 282 -16.29 -5.73 -17.08
CA GLY A 282 -16.95 -6.38 -18.21
C GLY A 282 -18.31 -6.94 -17.82
N TYR A 283 -19.30 -6.05 -17.63
CA TYR A 283 -20.64 -6.50 -17.27
C TYR A 283 -21.30 -7.22 -18.45
N GLU A 284 -21.68 -8.48 -18.22
CA GLU A 284 -22.49 -9.27 -19.13
C GLU A 284 -23.93 -9.35 -18.60
N GLU A 285 -24.91 -9.19 -19.49
CA GLU A 285 -26.32 -9.34 -19.13
C GLU A 285 -26.58 -10.74 -18.54
N GLY A 286 -27.18 -10.76 -17.36
CA GLY A 286 -27.44 -12.01 -16.61
C GLY A 286 -26.58 -12.17 -15.36
N ILE A 287 -25.61 -11.29 -15.12
CA ILE A 287 -24.88 -11.22 -13.85
C ILE A 287 -25.73 -10.39 -12.87
N TYR A 288 -26.45 -11.08 -12.00
CA TYR A 288 -27.29 -10.45 -10.98
C TYR A 288 -26.85 -10.90 -9.60
N GLY A 289 -26.96 -10.02 -8.64
CA GLY A 289 -26.62 -10.36 -7.26
C GLY A 289 -26.21 -9.18 -6.41
N THR A 290 -25.62 -9.52 -5.28
CA THR A 290 -25.08 -8.56 -4.33
C THR A 290 -23.60 -8.82 -4.14
N PHE A 291 -22.78 -7.81 -4.39
CA PHE A 291 -21.32 -7.90 -4.38
C PHE A 291 -20.76 -6.90 -3.37
N ASN A 292 -19.91 -7.36 -2.47
CA ASN A 292 -19.37 -6.51 -1.42
C ASN A 292 -18.17 -5.72 -1.94
N ILE A 293 -18.27 -4.40 -1.96
CA ILE A 293 -17.15 -3.51 -2.24
C ILE A 293 -16.33 -3.31 -0.97
N ILE A 294 -16.99 -3.02 0.15
CA ILE A 294 -16.36 -2.84 1.45
C ILE A 294 -17.01 -3.79 2.45
N SER A 295 -16.18 -4.40 3.31
CA SER A 295 -16.61 -5.09 4.50
C SER A 295 -15.71 -4.67 5.66
N ALA A 296 -16.28 -4.24 6.80
CA ALA A 296 -15.55 -3.82 7.98
C ALA A 296 -16.20 -4.35 9.26
N ASP A 297 -15.42 -4.50 10.34
CA ASP A 297 -15.98 -4.85 11.64
C ASP A 297 -16.83 -3.69 12.21
N SER A 298 -16.43 -2.45 11.92
CA SER A 298 -17.21 -1.26 12.26
C SER A 298 -16.93 -0.10 11.31
N LEU A 299 -17.86 0.87 11.27
CA LEU A 299 -17.79 2.07 10.44
C LEU A 299 -17.80 3.33 11.31
N SER A 300 -17.04 4.35 10.89
CA SER A 300 -17.04 5.67 11.56
C SER A 300 -16.97 6.79 10.52
N GLY A 301 -17.84 7.78 10.61
CA GLY A 301 -17.93 8.91 9.68
C GLY A 301 -18.66 8.58 8.37
N PHE A 302 -19.35 7.45 8.30
CA PHE A 302 -20.18 7.04 7.16
C PHE A 302 -21.66 7.27 7.44
N ASN A 303 -22.41 7.60 6.39
CA ASN A 303 -23.86 7.68 6.44
C ASN A 303 -24.49 6.38 5.93
N THR A 304 -24.61 5.39 6.81
CA THR A 304 -25.11 4.06 6.42
C THR A 304 -26.61 4.03 6.05
N SER A 305 -27.33 5.13 6.24
CA SER A 305 -28.73 5.26 5.78
C SER A 305 -28.84 5.81 4.36
N ASP A 306 -27.80 6.46 3.84
CA ASP A 306 -27.76 7.03 2.49
C ASP A 306 -26.33 7.01 1.94
N SER A 307 -26.03 6.02 1.12
CA SER A 307 -24.71 5.82 0.52
C SER A 307 -24.28 6.97 -0.41
N SER A 308 -25.23 7.75 -0.94
CA SER A 308 -24.92 8.86 -1.85
C SER A 308 -24.08 9.97 -1.21
N ASN A 309 -24.09 10.08 0.11
CA ASN A 309 -23.25 11.02 0.85
C ASN A 309 -21.79 10.55 0.99
N ASP A 310 -21.57 9.25 0.91
CA ASP A 310 -20.25 8.63 1.07
C ASP A 310 -19.53 8.40 -0.26
N ILE A 311 -20.29 8.29 -1.34
CA ILE A 311 -19.84 7.89 -2.67
C ILE A 311 -19.88 9.11 -3.61
N SER A 312 -18.88 9.24 -4.47
CA SER A 312 -18.84 10.31 -5.45
C SER A 312 -19.96 10.17 -6.50
N SER A 313 -20.50 11.29 -6.98
CA SER A 313 -21.51 11.30 -8.04
C SER A 313 -21.04 10.59 -9.31
N SER A 314 -19.76 10.74 -9.68
CA SER A 314 -19.19 10.06 -10.85
C SER A 314 -19.19 8.53 -10.73
N THR A 315 -19.07 7.99 -9.51
CA THR A 315 -19.24 6.55 -9.26
C THR A 315 -20.68 6.13 -9.50
N LEU A 316 -21.66 6.88 -8.99
CA LEU A 316 -23.08 6.57 -9.16
C LEU A 316 -23.49 6.62 -10.64
N ASP A 317 -22.98 7.62 -11.38
CA ASP A 317 -23.22 7.76 -12.83
C ASP A 317 -22.61 6.57 -13.59
N SER A 318 -21.42 6.09 -13.22
CA SER A 318 -20.77 4.95 -13.88
C SER A 318 -21.53 3.65 -13.65
N ILE A 319 -22.09 3.44 -12.45
CA ILE A 319 -22.91 2.27 -12.15
C ILE A 319 -24.14 2.24 -13.05
N SER A 320 -24.89 3.33 -13.13
CA SER A 320 -26.08 3.43 -13.99
C SER A 320 -25.74 3.22 -15.47
N SER A 321 -24.57 3.71 -15.91
CA SER A 321 -24.12 3.56 -17.29
C SER A 321 -23.73 2.12 -17.65
N ILE A 322 -23.15 1.36 -16.72
CA ILE A 322 -22.59 0.04 -16.98
C ILE A 322 -23.63 -1.07 -16.69
N PHE A 323 -24.34 -0.96 -15.57
CA PHE A 323 -25.24 -1.99 -15.08
C PHE A 323 -26.73 -1.70 -15.32
N GLY A 324 -27.08 -0.49 -15.81
CA GLY A 324 -28.46 -0.06 -15.98
C GLY A 324 -29.05 0.63 -14.74
N GLU A 325 -30.32 1.05 -14.87
CA GLU A 325 -31.01 1.82 -13.82
C GLU A 325 -31.35 0.98 -12.58
N ASP A 326 -31.32 -0.33 -12.69
CA ASP A 326 -31.66 -1.26 -11.61
C ASP A 326 -30.45 -1.66 -10.76
N ALA A 327 -29.27 -1.08 -11.01
CA ALA A 327 -28.09 -1.27 -10.18
C ALA A 327 -27.84 -0.07 -9.27
N PHE A 328 -27.46 -0.35 -8.03
CA PHE A 328 -27.20 0.71 -7.03
C PHE A 328 -26.23 0.25 -5.95
N LEU A 329 -25.68 1.24 -5.22
CA LEU A 329 -24.91 0.99 -4.02
C LEU A 329 -25.78 1.16 -2.78
N GLN A 330 -25.60 0.27 -1.81
CA GLN A 330 -26.23 0.36 -0.51
C GLN A 330 -25.32 -0.07 0.61
N TRP A 331 -25.54 0.50 1.77
CA TRP A 331 -25.01 -0.03 3.02
C TRP A 331 -25.92 -1.11 3.58
N SER A 332 -25.36 -2.26 3.92
CA SER A 332 -26.04 -3.35 4.63
C SER A 332 -25.19 -3.70 5.86
N GLY A 333 -25.59 -3.17 7.02
CA GLY A 333 -24.75 -3.20 8.20
C GLY A 333 -23.45 -2.44 7.97
N ASN A 334 -22.32 -3.12 8.11
CA ASN A 334 -20.97 -2.56 7.88
C ASN A 334 -20.41 -2.87 6.49
N ASN A 335 -21.25 -3.33 5.56
CA ASN A 335 -20.86 -3.66 4.19
C ASN A 335 -21.42 -2.63 3.20
N LEU A 336 -20.56 -2.07 2.34
CA LEU A 336 -20.99 -1.37 1.13
C LEU A 336 -21.13 -2.39 0.01
N GLN A 337 -22.30 -2.45 -0.57
CA GLN A 337 -22.68 -3.46 -1.56
C GLN A 337 -23.08 -2.82 -2.89
N LEU A 338 -22.57 -3.37 -4.00
CA LEU A 338 -23.16 -3.21 -5.32
C LEU A 338 -24.29 -4.24 -5.45
N VAL A 339 -25.49 -3.76 -5.69
CA VAL A 339 -26.66 -4.60 -5.97
C VAL A 339 -27.02 -4.45 -7.42
N VAL A 340 -27.07 -5.57 -8.14
CA VAL A 340 -27.49 -5.64 -9.54
C VAL A 340 -28.74 -6.53 -9.61
N VAL A 341 -29.87 -5.94 -9.94
CA VAL A 341 -31.17 -6.65 -10.02
C VAL A 341 -31.54 -6.96 -11.45
N PRO A 342 -32.23 -8.07 -11.72
CA PRO A 342 -32.74 -8.35 -13.05
C PRO A 342 -33.74 -7.27 -13.48
N GLU A 343 -33.64 -6.83 -14.74
CA GLU A 343 -34.66 -5.91 -15.28
C GLU A 343 -36.08 -6.49 -15.09
N PRO A 344 -37.06 -5.64 -14.74
CA PRO A 344 -38.46 -6.07 -14.55
C PRO A 344 -39.03 -6.83 -15.76
N SER A 345 -38.56 -6.51 -16.96
CA SER A 345 -38.91 -7.20 -18.22
C SER A 345 -38.49 -8.67 -18.24
N ALA A 346 -37.31 -9.00 -17.69
CA ALA A 346 -36.84 -10.38 -17.58
C ALA A 346 -37.71 -11.19 -16.58
N PHE A 347 -38.07 -10.57 -15.46
CA PHE A 347 -38.98 -11.17 -14.48
C PHE A 347 -40.39 -11.37 -15.03
N ALA A 348 -40.92 -10.39 -15.77
CA ALA A 348 -42.21 -10.47 -16.43
C ALA A 348 -42.23 -11.55 -17.50
N ALA A 349 -41.18 -11.72 -18.31
CA ALA A 349 -41.03 -12.77 -19.29
C ALA A 349 -40.97 -14.17 -18.63
N PHE A 350 -40.22 -14.30 -17.52
CA PHE A 350 -40.18 -15.54 -16.73
C PHE A 350 -41.55 -15.89 -16.16
N LEU A 351 -42.24 -14.96 -15.52
CA LEU A 351 -43.60 -15.17 -15.00
C LEU A 351 -44.59 -15.46 -16.11
N GLY A 352 -44.46 -14.79 -17.27
CA GLY A 352 -45.27 -15.05 -18.46
C GLY A 352 -45.06 -16.45 -19.01
N LEU A 353 -43.85 -16.94 -19.10
CA LEU A 353 -43.50 -18.32 -19.49
C LEU A 353 -44.06 -19.36 -18.50
N PHE A 354 -43.94 -19.10 -17.20
CA PHE A 354 -44.53 -19.94 -16.17
C PHE A 354 -46.07 -19.98 -16.27
N ALA A 355 -46.70 -18.80 -16.43
CA ALA A 355 -48.15 -18.72 -16.60
C ALA A 355 -48.63 -19.46 -17.86
N MET A 356 -47.92 -19.35 -18.96
CA MET A 356 -48.19 -20.09 -20.18
C MET A 356 -48.00 -21.61 -19.98
N ALA A 357 -46.92 -22.04 -19.33
CA ALA A 357 -46.70 -23.46 -19.04
C ALA A 357 -47.79 -24.06 -18.16
N PHE A 358 -48.28 -23.30 -17.17
CA PHE A 358 -49.44 -23.72 -16.34
C PHE A 358 -50.74 -23.74 -17.14
N ALA A 359 -50.98 -22.77 -18.05
CA ALA A 359 -52.16 -22.75 -18.91
C ALA A 359 -52.19 -23.91 -19.90
N PHE A 360 -51.04 -24.26 -20.48
CA PHE A 360 -50.91 -25.45 -21.35
C PHE A 360 -51.18 -26.77 -20.60
N ARG A 361 -50.69 -26.89 -19.35
CA ARG A 361 -50.92 -28.08 -18.53
C ARG A 361 -52.40 -28.30 -18.16
N ARG A 362 -53.19 -27.21 -18.10
CA ARG A 362 -54.64 -27.30 -17.86
C ARG A 362 -55.47 -27.71 -19.11
N LYS A 363 -54.92 -27.53 -20.32
CA LYS A 363 -55.60 -27.91 -21.56
C LYS A 363 -55.36 -29.36 -21.99
N ILE A 364 -54.43 -30.07 -21.31
CA ILE A 364 -54.09 -31.47 -21.62
C ILE A 364 -54.79 -32.47 -20.64
N LYS A 365 -55.65 -31.97 -19.76
CA LYS A 365 -56.61 -32.77 -18.99
C LYS A 365 -58.02 -32.54 -19.53
#